data_2bf14dec59860929a667085e0b3bc886
#
_entry.id   2bf14dec59860929a667085e0b3bc886
#
_cell.length_a   1.000
_cell.length_b   1.000
_cell.length_c   1.000
_cell.angle_alpha   90.00
_cell.angle_beta   90.00
_cell.angle_gamma   90.00
#
_symmetry.space_group_name_H-M   'P 1'
#
loop_
_entity.id
_entity.type
_entity.pdbx_description
1 polymer ?
#
loop_
_entity_poly.entity_id
_entity_poly.type
_entity_poly.pdbx_seq_one_letter_code
_entity_poly.pdbx_strand_id
1 'polypeptide(L)'
;VLIHKASTKVDIMRGKRTVVLTGAGASAESGIRTFRDHDGLWESHRIEDVATPQAWRSNPELVWGFYQARRRQLREVKPNHAHEALARLADEVNEMTLITQNVDDLHERGGSRQVIHMHGQLVTLRCQGSGRSEIRMEPGDFGDEFLSCSCCATPQRLRPDIVWFGETPMHMETIYRAVDACDVFVVVGSSGHVYPAADLVRIARANGAHTVLVNAEAPINIDSFDEVHIGKAGVVLPDLVEAWLSESC
;
A
#
# COMPACT_ATOMS: atom_id res chain seq x y z
N VAL A 1 -8.97 8.15 -23.33
CA VAL A 1 -8.84 7.25 -24.49
C VAL A 1 -8.68 5.86 -23.95
N LEU A 2 -9.76 5.05 -24.03
CA LEU A 2 -9.78 3.64 -23.66
C LEU A 2 -8.91 2.86 -24.67
N ILE A 3 -7.73 2.42 -24.25
CA ILE A 3 -6.97 1.43 -25.00
C ILE A 3 -7.49 0.06 -24.55
N HIS A 4 -8.61 -0.38 -25.17
CA HIS A 4 -9.06 -1.77 -25.06
C HIS A 4 -8.15 -2.66 -25.89
N LYS A 5 -7.26 -3.42 -25.27
CA LYS A 5 -6.92 -4.75 -25.78
C LYS A 5 -8.14 -5.61 -25.47
N ALA A 6 -8.84 -6.08 -26.49
CA ALA A 6 -10.01 -6.93 -26.34
C ALA A 6 -9.59 -8.20 -25.60
N SER A 7 -9.96 -8.32 -24.34
CA SER A 7 -9.97 -9.58 -23.59
C SER A 7 -11.30 -10.28 -23.91
N THR A 8 -11.22 -11.51 -24.35
CA THR A 8 -12.33 -12.46 -24.27
C THR A 8 -12.79 -12.48 -22.82
N LYS A 9 -14.08 -12.19 -22.58
CA LYS A 9 -14.74 -12.26 -21.27
C LYS A 9 -14.45 -13.62 -20.64
N VAL A 10 -13.57 -13.64 -19.67
CA VAL A 10 -13.23 -14.83 -18.88
C VAL A 10 -13.58 -14.48 -17.44
N ASP A 11 -14.15 -15.42 -16.72
CA ASP A 11 -14.31 -15.39 -15.26
C ASP A 11 -12.91 -15.34 -14.62
N ILE A 12 -12.36 -14.10 -14.51
CA ILE A 12 -10.95 -13.88 -14.16
C ILE A 12 -10.70 -14.20 -12.69
N MET A 13 -11.71 -14.04 -11.82
CA MET A 13 -11.52 -14.06 -10.37
C MET A 13 -12.03 -15.32 -9.66
N ARG A 14 -13.08 -15.97 -10.19
CA ARG A 14 -13.76 -17.04 -9.45
C ARG A 14 -12.91 -18.32 -9.38
N GLY A 15 -12.68 -18.79 -8.15
CA GLY A 15 -11.84 -19.97 -7.91
C GLY A 15 -10.35 -19.74 -8.16
N LYS A 16 -9.94 -18.47 -8.36
CA LYS A 16 -8.56 -18.07 -8.59
C LYS A 16 -7.93 -17.50 -7.32
N ARG A 17 -6.65 -17.78 -7.14
CA ARG A 17 -5.82 -17.11 -6.13
C ARG A 17 -5.44 -15.73 -6.64
N THR A 18 -5.99 -14.71 -5.99
CA THR A 18 -5.83 -13.32 -6.41
C THR A 18 -4.86 -12.60 -5.47
N VAL A 19 -3.86 -11.94 -6.02
CA VAL A 19 -3.00 -11.00 -5.29
C VAL A 19 -3.29 -9.60 -5.78
N VAL A 20 -3.56 -8.70 -4.86
CA VAL A 20 -3.72 -7.26 -5.13
C VAL A 20 -2.58 -6.49 -4.49
N LEU A 21 -1.85 -5.71 -5.27
CA LEU A 21 -0.82 -4.79 -4.80
C LEU A 21 -1.31 -3.35 -4.95
N THR A 22 -1.43 -2.62 -3.85
CA THR A 22 -1.83 -1.20 -3.90
C THR A 22 -0.65 -0.27 -3.62
N GLY A 23 -0.69 0.91 -4.23
CA GLY A 23 0.23 2.02 -3.99
C GLY A 23 -0.53 3.32 -3.68
N ALA A 24 0.17 4.43 -3.57
CA ALA A 24 -0.35 5.72 -3.10
C ALA A 24 -1.55 6.24 -3.92
N GLY A 25 -1.64 5.88 -5.20
CA GLY A 25 -2.79 6.24 -6.04
C GLY A 25 -4.12 5.67 -5.55
N ALA A 26 -4.12 4.56 -4.79
CA ALA A 26 -5.33 4.01 -4.18
C ALA A 26 -5.90 4.92 -3.08
N SER A 27 -5.04 5.66 -2.36
CA SER A 27 -5.43 6.57 -1.28
C SER A 27 -5.51 8.05 -1.69
N ALA A 28 -5.15 8.38 -2.93
CA ALA A 28 -5.13 9.76 -3.42
C ALA A 28 -6.50 10.45 -3.31
N GLU A 29 -7.59 9.74 -3.65
CA GLU A 29 -8.96 10.28 -3.57
C GLU A 29 -9.48 10.41 -2.14
N SER A 30 -8.80 9.83 -1.16
CA SER A 30 -9.05 10.04 0.27
C SER A 30 -8.40 11.33 0.81
N GLY A 31 -7.60 12.04 -0.01
CA GLY A 31 -6.91 13.27 0.37
C GLY A 31 -5.50 13.03 0.92
N ILE A 32 -4.97 11.82 0.82
CA ILE A 32 -3.56 11.54 1.10
C ILE A 32 -2.75 11.85 -0.17
N ARG A 33 -1.79 12.76 -0.05
CA ARG A 33 -0.91 13.10 -1.16
C ARG A 33 -0.05 11.91 -1.56
N THR A 34 0.11 11.72 -2.86
CA THR A 34 0.96 10.66 -3.38
C THR A 34 2.43 10.97 -3.12
N PHE A 35 3.26 9.94 -3.04
CA PHE A 35 4.69 10.03 -2.76
C PHE A 35 5.50 10.86 -3.79
N ARG A 36 4.91 11.24 -4.93
CA ARG A 36 5.51 12.07 -5.97
C ARG A 36 4.53 13.15 -6.39
N ASP A 37 4.40 14.20 -5.62
CA ASP A 37 4.00 15.46 -6.17
C ASP A 37 5.09 15.94 -7.17
N HIS A 38 4.72 16.75 -8.15
CA HIS A 38 5.51 17.11 -9.34
C HIS A 38 6.96 17.56 -9.06
N ASP A 39 7.31 17.84 -7.81
CA ASP A 39 8.61 18.41 -7.41
C ASP A 39 9.58 17.40 -6.78
N GLY A 40 9.25 16.09 -6.73
CA GLY A 40 10.08 15.06 -6.06
C GLY A 40 10.11 15.19 -4.54
N LEU A 41 9.24 16.00 -3.97
CA LEU A 41 9.08 16.21 -2.54
C LEU A 41 7.95 15.34 -2.00
N TRP A 42 8.13 14.83 -0.80
CA TRP A 42 7.05 14.23 -0.03
C TRP A 42 6.58 15.23 1.01
N GLU A 43 5.37 15.79 0.79
CA GLU A 43 4.78 16.80 1.68
C GLU A 43 5.75 17.95 1.99
N SER A 44 6.34 18.51 0.93
CA SER A 44 7.29 19.62 0.99
C SER A 44 8.65 19.29 1.63
N HIS A 45 8.97 18.02 1.87
CA HIS A 45 10.26 17.58 2.38
C HIS A 45 10.97 16.70 1.35
N ARG A 46 12.30 16.80 1.29
CA ARG A 46 13.11 15.85 0.54
C ARG A 46 13.05 14.49 1.20
N ILE A 47 12.97 13.44 0.40
CA ILE A 47 12.89 12.06 0.88
C ILE A 47 14.09 11.72 1.78
N GLU A 48 15.27 12.18 1.39
CA GLU A 48 16.51 11.96 2.13
C GLU A 48 16.48 12.56 3.54
N ASP A 49 15.70 13.62 3.77
CA ASP A 49 15.63 14.34 5.04
C ASP A 49 14.61 13.73 6.02
N VAL A 50 13.65 12.91 5.53
CA VAL A 50 12.55 12.40 6.38
C VAL A 50 12.30 10.90 6.28
N ALA A 51 12.83 10.22 5.26
CA ALA A 51 12.50 8.82 5.00
C ALA A 51 13.74 7.93 4.82
N THR A 52 14.79 8.16 5.61
CA THR A 52 16.00 7.35 5.65
C THR A 52 16.48 7.10 7.09
N PRO A 53 17.18 5.98 7.36
CA PRO A 53 17.83 5.77 8.66
C PRO A 53 18.87 6.85 9.01
N GLN A 54 19.49 7.46 8.00
CA GLN A 54 20.44 8.57 8.18
C GLN A 54 19.71 9.82 8.69
N ALA A 55 18.60 10.19 8.08
CA ALA A 55 17.77 11.32 8.53
C ALA A 55 17.37 11.16 10.00
N TRP A 56 16.90 9.96 10.37
CA TRP A 56 16.55 9.66 11.77
C TRP A 56 17.73 9.80 12.74
N ARG A 57 18.93 9.43 12.35
CA ARG A 57 20.13 9.58 13.19
C ARG A 57 20.61 11.02 13.31
N SER A 58 20.52 11.79 12.22
CA SER A 58 21.05 13.16 12.16
C SER A 58 20.06 14.22 12.62
N ASN A 59 18.76 14.04 12.39
CA ASN A 59 17.72 14.98 12.80
C ASN A 59 16.42 14.23 13.16
N PRO A 60 16.41 13.51 14.31
CA PRO A 60 15.24 12.72 14.70
C PRO A 60 14.00 13.57 14.97
N GLU A 61 14.17 14.84 15.43
CA GLU A 61 13.07 15.76 15.68
C GLU A 61 12.31 16.10 14.39
N LEU A 62 13.02 16.39 13.30
CA LEU A 62 12.43 16.64 11.99
C LEU A 62 11.64 15.43 11.51
N VAL A 63 12.26 14.25 11.56
CA VAL A 63 11.64 12.99 11.12
C VAL A 63 10.41 12.68 11.99
N TRP A 64 10.54 12.81 13.32
CA TRP A 64 9.41 12.59 14.22
C TRP A 64 8.24 13.53 13.90
N GLY A 65 8.49 14.83 13.83
CA GLY A 65 7.47 15.84 13.51
C GLY A 65 6.79 15.59 12.16
N PHE A 66 7.58 15.19 11.14
CA PHE A 66 7.08 14.81 9.83
C PHE A 66 6.07 13.66 9.92
N TYR A 67 6.41 12.55 10.60
CA TYR A 67 5.50 11.42 10.74
C TYR A 67 4.33 11.70 11.68
N GLN A 68 4.52 12.49 12.73
CA GLN A 68 3.42 12.92 13.60
C GLN A 68 2.37 13.75 12.84
N ALA A 69 2.80 14.61 11.92
CA ALA A 69 1.87 15.32 11.03
C ALA A 69 1.05 14.36 10.15
N ARG A 70 1.70 13.30 9.58
CA ARG A 70 0.99 12.25 8.78
C ARG A 70 0.01 11.47 9.64
N ARG A 71 0.40 11.10 10.86
CA ARG A 71 -0.46 10.39 11.81
C ARG A 71 -1.68 11.22 12.19
N ARG A 72 -1.52 12.54 12.40
CA ARG A 72 -2.65 13.46 12.63
C ARG A 72 -3.58 13.53 11.42
N GLN A 73 -3.03 13.71 10.22
CA GLN A 73 -3.80 13.73 8.97
C GLN A 73 -4.60 12.43 8.76
N LEU A 74 -4.02 11.27 9.08
CA LEU A 74 -4.68 9.98 8.94
C LEU A 74 -6.01 9.89 9.70
N ARG A 75 -6.15 10.61 10.81
CA ARG A 75 -7.40 10.66 11.59
C ARG A 75 -8.52 11.43 10.90
N GLU A 76 -8.20 12.33 9.99
CA GLU A 76 -9.15 13.23 9.32
C GLU A 76 -9.65 12.66 8.00
N VAL A 77 -8.87 11.78 7.36
CA VAL A 77 -9.21 11.19 6.08
C VAL A 77 -10.10 9.94 6.25
N LYS A 78 -10.82 9.58 5.19
CA LYS A 78 -11.71 8.40 5.16
C LYS A 78 -11.33 7.50 3.99
N PRO A 79 -11.64 6.18 4.08
CA PRO A 79 -11.58 5.30 2.93
C PRO A 79 -12.38 5.88 1.76
N ASN A 80 -11.95 5.58 0.56
CA ASN A 80 -12.68 5.87 -0.67
C ASN A 80 -13.21 4.58 -1.30
N HIS A 81 -13.97 4.71 -2.37
CA HIS A 81 -14.61 3.57 -3.04
C HIS A 81 -13.64 2.49 -3.55
N ALA A 82 -12.35 2.81 -3.78
CA ALA A 82 -11.37 1.78 -4.12
C ALA A 82 -11.12 0.82 -2.95
N HIS A 83 -11.00 1.35 -1.72
CA HIS A 83 -10.81 0.53 -0.52
C HIS A 83 -12.03 -0.36 -0.26
N GLU A 84 -13.24 0.20 -0.38
CA GLU A 84 -14.51 -0.52 -0.21
C GLU A 84 -14.70 -1.61 -1.28
N ALA A 85 -14.36 -1.30 -2.53
CA ALA A 85 -14.44 -2.27 -3.63
C ALA A 85 -13.47 -3.45 -3.42
N LEU A 86 -12.25 -3.20 -2.95
CA LEU A 86 -11.29 -4.26 -2.65
C LEU A 86 -11.71 -5.10 -1.44
N ALA A 87 -12.31 -4.48 -0.42
CA ALA A 87 -12.87 -5.22 0.71
C ALA A 87 -14.00 -6.14 0.26
N ARG A 88 -14.92 -5.64 -0.58
CA ARG A 88 -16.00 -6.45 -1.17
C ARG A 88 -15.44 -7.59 -2.04
N LEU A 89 -14.45 -7.32 -2.88
CA LEU A 89 -13.80 -8.36 -3.68
C LEU A 89 -13.24 -9.48 -2.79
N ALA A 90 -12.57 -9.12 -1.68
CA ALA A 90 -12.01 -10.08 -0.74
C ALA A 90 -13.06 -10.96 -0.03
N ASP A 91 -14.27 -10.45 0.18
CA ASP A 91 -15.37 -11.21 0.79
C ASP A 91 -16.02 -12.22 -0.20
N GLU A 92 -15.92 -11.96 -1.51
CA GLU A 92 -16.61 -12.73 -2.57
C GLU A 92 -15.69 -13.74 -3.29
N VAL A 93 -14.37 -13.51 -3.30
CA VAL A 93 -13.42 -14.45 -3.92
C VAL A 93 -12.88 -15.42 -2.88
N ASN A 94 -12.56 -16.66 -3.30
CA ASN A 94 -12.16 -17.73 -2.39
C ASN A 94 -10.82 -17.46 -1.70
N GLU A 95 -9.88 -16.83 -2.39
CA GLU A 95 -8.53 -16.59 -1.87
C GLU A 95 -7.97 -15.28 -2.44
N MET A 96 -7.90 -14.26 -1.60
CA MET A 96 -7.31 -12.99 -1.94
C MET A 96 -6.25 -12.58 -0.92
N THR A 97 -5.08 -12.18 -1.41
CA THR A 97 -4.01 -11.55 -0.63
C THR A 97 -3.91 -10.07 -1.01
N LEU A 98 -4.19 -9.18 -0.06
CA LEU A 98 -4.04 -7.74 -0.24
C LEU A 98 -2.71 -7.27 0.33
N ILE A 99 -1.85 -6.75 -0.54
CA ILE A 99 -0.53 -6.19 -0.22
C ILE A 99 -0.60 -4.69 -0.47
N THR A 100 -0.11 -3.90 0.47
CA THR A 100 -0.06 -2.45 0.26
C THR A 100 1.35 -1.90 0.46
N GLN A 101 1.73 -0.98 -0.41
CA GLN A 101 2.90 -0.10 -0.26
C GLN A 101 2.57 1.09 0.64
N ASN A 102 1.27 1.36 0.85
CA ASN A 102 0.79 2.47 1.65
C ASN A 102 1.02 2.21 3.14
N VAL A 103 1.21 3.29 3.86
CA VAL A 103 1.44 3.29 5.30
C VAL A 103 0.22 3.75 6.10
N ASP A 104 -0.88 4.10 5.41
CA ASP A 104 -2.18 4.39 6.00
C ASP A 104 -2.95 3.11 6.36
N ASP A 105 -4.04 3.25 7.12
CA ASP A 105 -4.95 2.18 7.55
C ASP A 105 -6.28 2.19 6.78
N LEU A 106 -6.31 2.79 5.59
CA LEU A 106 -7.56 3.01 4.88
C LEU A 106 -8.16 1.71 4.32
N HIS A 107 -7.35 0.70 4.03
CA HIS A 107 -7.86 -0.62 3.64
C HIS A 107 -8.64 -1.28 4.79
N GLU A 108 -8.08 -1.30 6.00
CA GLU A 108 -8.75 -1.87 7.18
C GLU A 108 -10.03 -1.11 7.51
N ARG A 109 -9.96 0.22 7.49
CA ARG A 109 -11.13 1.09 7.72
C ARG A 109 -12.16 0.99 6.60
N GLY A 110 -11.75 0.62 5.39
CA GLY A 110 -12.60 0.31 4.25
C GLY A 110 -13.22 -1.09 4.29
N GLY A 111 -12.88 -1.92 5.29
CA GLY A 111 -13.46 -3.24 5.51
C GLY A 111 -12.53 -4.42 5.21
N SER A 112 -11.31 -4.20 4.70
CA SER A 112 -10.35 -5.28 4.46
C SER A 112 -9.86 -5.89 5.77
N ARG A 113 -9.97 -7.23 5.93
CA ARG A 113 -9.67 -7.91 7.21
C ARG A 113 -8.20 -8.28 7.37
N GLN A 114 -7.51 -8.53 6.28
CA GLN A 114 -6.11 -8.96 6.28
C GLN A 114 -5.36 -8.15 5.22
N VAL A 115 -4.46 -7.28 5.67
CA VAL A 115 -3.64 -6.42 4.81
C VAL A 115 -2.18 -6.64 5.13
N ILE A 116 -1.35 -6.87 4.11
CA ILE A 116 0.09 -7.00 4.26
C ILE A 116 0.73 -5.64 3.97
N HIS A 117 1.17 -4.94 5.01
CA HIS A 117 1.85 -3.66 4.92
C HIS A 117 3.34 -3.84 4.67
N MET A 118 3.75 -3.86 3.40
CA MET A 118 5.16 -4.09 3.07
C MET A 118 6.10 -2.94 3.45
N HIS A 119 5.57 -1.74 3.64
CA HIS A 119 6.36 -0.56 4.02
C HIS A 119 6.06 -0.06 5.45
N GLY A 120 5.39 -0.88 6.27
CA GLY A 120 5.01 -0.51 7.63
C GLY A 120 3.73 0.30 7.72
N GLN A 121 3.42 0.85 8.89
CA GLN A 121 2.14 1.49 9.19
C GLN A 121 2.29 2.75 10.04
N LEU A 122 1.54 3.79 9.73
CA LEU A 122 1.48 5.02 10.55
C LEU A 122 0.81 4.81 11.91
N VAL A 123 -0.08 3.81 12.03
CA VAL A 123 -0.77 3.50 13.29
C VAL A 123 0.13 2.84 14.33
N THR A 124 1.30 2.36 13.92
CA THR A 124 2.27 1.69 14.79
C THR A 124 3.56 2.50 14.96
N LEU A 125 4.17 2.33 16.12
CA LEU A 125 5.51 2.80 16.42
C LEU A 125 6.38 1.60 16.81
N ARG A 126 7.65 1.62 16.43
CA ARG A 126 8.61 0.55 16.69
C ARG A 126 9.59 0.95 17.77
N CYS A 127 9.77 0.08 18.76
CA CYS A 127 10.77 0.23 19.80
C CYS A 127 12.19 0.11 19.24
N GLN A 128 13.05 1.09 19.49
CA GLN A 128 14.43 1.07 19.01
C GLN A 128 15.31 0.04 19.75
N GLY A 129 14.93 -0.39 20.95
CA GLY A 129 15.67 -1.40 21.71
C GLY A 129 15.31 -2.82 21.31
N SER A 130 14.02 -3.18 21.36
CA SER A 130 13.55 -4.55 21.12
C SER A 130 13.13 -4.83 19.68
N GLY A 131 12.91 -3.80 18.86
CA GLY A 131 12.34 -3.92 17.51
C GLY A 131 10.83 -4.23 17.49
N ARG A 132 10.17 -4.35 18.65
CA ARG A 132 8.74 -4.63 18.71
C ARG A 132 7.92 -3.41 18.31
N SER A 133 6.89 -3.64 17.51
CA SER A 133 5.92 -2.62 17.10
C SER A 133 4.74 -2.62 18.07
N GLU A 134 4.18 -1.44 18.33
CA GLU A 134 2.98 -1.25 19.15
C GLU A 134 2.06 -0.20 18.52
N ILE A 135 0.74 -0.43 18.59
CA ILE A 135 -0.25 0.53 18.11
C ILE A 135 -0.25 1.74 19.04
N ARG A 136 -0.18 2.93 18.47
CA ARG A 136 -0.13 4.21 19.18
C ARG A 136 -1.03 5.23 18.48
N MET A 137 -2.33 5.20 18.79
CA MET A 137 -3.35 6.06 18.18
C MET A 137 -4.24 6.78 19.21
N GLU A 138 -3.84 6.76 20.48
CA GLU A 138 -4.53 7.51 21.53
C GLU A 138 -4.26 9.01 21.42
N PRO A 139 -5.13 9.90 21.93
CA PRO A 139 -4.95 11.34 21.81
C PRO A 139 -3.59 11.87 22.28
N GLY A 140 -2.99 11.27 23.32
CA GLY A 140 -1.66 11.61 23.83
C GLY A 140 -0.49 11.17 22.93
N ASP A 141 -0.72 10.32 21.93
CA ASP A 141 0.34 9.78 21.06
C ASP A 141 0.71 10.72 19.89
N PHE A 142 0.10 11.90 19.79
CA PHE A 142 0.26 12.83 18.66
C PHE A 142 1.04 14.11 19.00
N GLY A 143 1.70 14.14 20.16
CA GLY A 143 2.55 15.26 20.58
C GLY A 143 3.87 15.31 19.83
N ASP A 144 4.59 16.43 20.00
CA ASP A 144 5.89 16.64 19.37
C ASP A 144 7.03 15.96 20.15
N GLU A 145 6.79 15.55 21.40
CA GLU A 145 7.73 14.82 22.21
C GLU A 145 7.87 13.35 21.77
N PHE A 146 9.07 12.81 21.89
CA PHE A 146 9.31 11.40 21.62
C PHE A 146 8.59 10.51 22.63
N LEU A 147 7.94 9.47 22.13
CA LEU A 147 7.31 8.46 22.96
C LEU A 147 8.32 7.37 23.35
N SER A 148 8.07 6.77 24.51
CA SER A 148 8.83 5.63 25.03
C SER A 148 8.00 4.35 24.95
N CYS A 149 8.68 3.21 24.75
CA CYS A 149 8.04 1.90 24.66
C CYS A 149 7.57 1.38 26.03
N SER A 150 6.62 0.49 26.00
CA SER A 150 6.16 -0.30 27.16
C SER A 150 6.76 -1.71 27.23
N CYS A 151 7.52 -2.13 26.23
CA CYS A 151 7.99 -3.50 26.07
C CYS A 151 9.37 -3.80 26.68
N CYS A 152 10.11 -2.80 27.16
CA CYS A 152 11.43 -2.94 27.74
C CYS A 152 11.44 -2.61 29.23
N ALA A 153 12.26 -3.30 30.02
CA ALA A 153 12.45 -3.00 31.45
C ALA A 153 12.91 -1.55 31.70
N THR A 154 13.82 -1.06 30.83
CA THR A 154 14.13 0.37 30.72
C THR A 154 13.49 0.89 29.43
N PRO A 155 12.50 1.80 29.53
CA PRO A 155 11.81 2.30 28.35
C PRO A 155 12.76 2.88 27.31
N GLN A 156 12.59 2.47 26.07
CA GLN A 156 13.38 2.91 24.93
C GLN A 156 12.56 3.81 24.03
N ARG A 157 13.22 4.71 23.31
CA ARG A 157 12.55 5.60 22.34
C ARG A 157 11.83 4.78 21.27
N LEU A 158 10.62 5.23 20.92
CA LEU A 158 9.89 4.74 19.77
C LEU A 158 10.29 5.53 18.51
N ARG A 159 10.26 4.87 17.37
CA ARG A 159 10.37 5.48 16.04
C ARG A 159 9.11 5.16 15.22
N PRO A 160 8.82 5.93 14.16
CA PRO A 160 7.81 5.52 13.18
C PRO A 160 8.08 4.10 12.67
N ASP A 161 7.04 3.24 12.65
CA ASP A 161 7.15 1.86 12.18
C ASP A 161 7.01 1.80 10.65
N ILE A 162 7.85 2.54 9.99
CA ILE A 162 7.89 2.72 8.53
C ILE A 162 9.20 2.12 8.02
N VAL A 163 9.13 1.44 6.89
CA VAL A 163 10.31 1.02 6.13
C VAL A 163 10.84 2.23 5.36
N TRP A 164 12.03 2.67 5.74
CA TRP A 164 12.71 3.78 5.08
C TRP A 164 13.56 3.30 3.90
N PHE A 165 13.91 4.22 3.01
CA PHE A 165 14.84 3.93 1.93
C PHE A 165 16.16 3.40 2.47
N GLY A 166 16.59 2.25 1.92
CA GLY A 166 17.76 1.50 2.40
C GLY A 166 17.45 0.45 3.47
N GLU A 167 16.19 0.36 3.95
CA GLU A 167 15.72 -0.75 4.78
C GLU A 167 15.03 -1.83 3.93
N THR A 168 15.01 -3.06 4.42
CA THR A 168 14.31 -4.16 3.75
C THR A 168 12.80 -4.07 4.00
N PRO A 169 11.95 -4.15 2.97
CA PRO A 169 10.51 -4.20 3.15
C PRO A 169 10.08 -5.39 4.01
N MET A 170 8.95 -5.22 4.71
CA MET A 170 8.42 -6.24 5.61
C MET A 170 7.73 -7.37 4.81
N HIS A 171 7.63 -8.54 5.41
CA HIS A 171 6.84 -9.68 4.93
C HIS A 171 7.23 -10.23 3.56
N MET A 172 8.44 -9.95 3.06
CA MET A 172 8.84 -10.30 1.69
C MET A 172 8.73 -11.79 1.38
N GLU A 173 9.04 -12.67 2.33
CA GLU A 173 8.87 -14.12 2.12
C GLU A 173 7.41 -14.52 1.88
N THR A 174 6.47 -13.96 2.66
CA THR A 174 5.03 -14.18 2.50
C THR A 174 4.54 -13.58 1.18
N ILE A 175 5.02 -12.37 0.83
CA ILE A 175 4.69 -11.67 -0.42
C ILE A 175 5.14 -12.50 -1.63
N TYR A 176 6.40 -12.93 -1.67
CA TYR A 176 6.90 -13.75 -2.79
C TYR A 176 6.14 -15.06 -2.91
N ARG A 177 5.86 -15.75 -1.80
CA ARG A 177 5.07 -16.99 -1.82
C ARG A 177 3.66 -16.78 -2.39
N ALA A 178 3.00 -15.67 -2.03
CA ALA A 178 1.68 -15.35 -2.57
C ALA A 178 1.75 -15.02 -4.06
N VAL A 179 2.73 -14.22 -4.48
CA VAL A 179 2.94 -13.82 -5.88
C VAL A 179 3.31 -15.00 -6.77
N ASP A 180 4.17 -15.91 -6.29
CA ASP A 180 4.57 -17.12 -7.04
C ASP A 180 3.40 -18.07 -7.27
N ALA A 181 2.43 -18.06 -6.36
CA ALA A 181 1.29 -18.99 -6.39
C ALA A 181 0.03 -18.38 -7.02
N CYS A 182 -0.03 -17.07 -7.31
CA CYS A 182 -1.25 -16.43 -7.76
C CYS A 182 -1.62 -16.76 -9.21
N ASP A 183 -2.93 -16.80 -9.47
CA ASP A 183 -3.49 -16.96 -10.82
C ASP A 183 -3.81 -15.59 -11.44
N VAL A 184 -4.08 -14.58 -10.58
CA VAL A 184 -4.37 -13.20 -10.98
C VAL A 184 -3.56 -12.23 -10.11
N PHE A 185 -2.91 -11.27 -10.74
CA PHE A 185 -2.15 -10.22 -10.07
C PHE A 185 -2.67 -8.84 -10.47
N VAL A 186 -3.26 -8.12 -9.53
CA VAL A 186 -3.84 -6.79 -9.76
C VAL A 186 -2.97 -5.72 -9.11
N VAL A 187 -2.60 -4.70 -9.87
CA VAL A 187 -1.87 -3.52 -9.35
C VAL A 187 -2.78 -2.30 -9.40
N VAL A 188 -2.91 -1.62 -8.28
CA VAL A 188 -3.78 -0.45 -8.13
C VAL A 188 -3.00 0.75 -7.62
N GLY A 189 -2.96 1.83 -8.38
CA GLY A 189 -2.40 3.11 -7.93
C GLY A 189 -0.90 3.08 -7.64
N SER A 190 -0.13 2.20 -8.30
CA SER A 190 1.32 2.12 -8.14
C SER A 190 2.05 2.73 -9.34
N SER A 191 3.07 3.56 -9.07
CA SER A 191 3.87 4.21 -10.12
C SER A 191 4.84 3.27 -10.84
N GLY A 192 5.09 2.05 -10.31
CA GLY A 192 6.07 1.11 -10.85
C GLY A 192 7.54 1.50 -10.66
N HIS A 193 7.84 2.47 -9.76
CA HIS A 193 9.22 2.96 -9.57
C HIS A 193 9.87 2.48 -8.27
N VAL A 194 9.11 1.95 -7.32
CA VAL A 194 9.63 1.54 -6.01
C VAL A 194 9.90 0.05 -6.01
N TYR A 195 11.19 -0.31 -5.89
CA TYR A 195 11.62 -1.71 -5.78
C TYR A 195 11.68 -2.15 -4.31
N PRO A 196 11.39 -3.44 -4.03
CA PRO A 196 11.09 -4.55 -4.95
C PRO A 196 9.63 -4.62 -5.43
N ALA A 197 8.71 -3.77 -4.94
CA ALA A 197 7.29 -3.82 -5.30
C ALA A 197 7.04 -3.76 -6.83
N ALA A 198 7.82 -2.96 -7.56
CA ALA A 198 7.71 -2.80 -9.01
C ALA A 198 8.01 -4.09 -9.80
N ASP A 199 8.81 -5.01 -9.23
CA ASP A 199 9.15 -6.29 -9.89
C ASP A 199 8.10 -7.38 -9.65
N LEU A 200 7.21 -7.25 -8.66
CA LEU A 200 6.26 -8.31 -8.32
C LEU A 200 5.35 -8.68 -9.49
N VAL A 201 4.94 -7.72 -10.32
CA VAL A 201 4.15 -7.99 -11.52
C VAL A 201 4.90 -8.86 -12.54
N ARG A 202 6.22 -8.64 -12.70
CA ARG A 202 7.05 -9.45 -13.60
C ARG A 202 7.18 -10.88 -13.11
N ILE A 203 7.32 -11.07 -11.80
CA ILE A 203 7.36 -12.38 -11.15
C ILE A 203 6.03 -13.10 -11.36
N ALA A 204 4.91 -12.46 -11.02
CA ALA A 204 3.57 -13.03 -11.22
C ALA A 204 3.35 -13.45 -12.67
N ARG A 205 3.65 -12.59 -13.63
CA ARG A 205 3.51 -12.88 -15.07
C ARG A 205 4.41 -14.02 -15.53
N ALA A 206 5.65 -14.08 -15.06
CA ALA A 206 6.58 -15.16 -15.38
C ALA A 206 6.08 -16.53 -14.88
N ASN A 207 5.29 -16.54 -13.80
CA ASN A 207 4.64 -17.73 -13.24
C ASN A 207 3.25 -18.02 -13.85
N GLY A 208 2.84 -17.25 -14.87
CA GLY A 208 1.61 -17.49 -15.63
C GLY A 208 0.37 -16.79 -15.10
N ALA A 209 0.51 -15.91 -14.11
CA ALA A 209 -0.61 -15.11 -13.62
C ALA A 209 -1.11 -14.12 -14.69
N HIS A 210 -2.43 -13.96 -14.78
CA HIS A 210 -3.03 -12.84 -15.52
C HIS A 210 -2.81 -11.54 -14.77
N THR A 211 -2.29 -10.51 -15.45
CA THR A 211 -1.85 -9.26 -14.81
C THR A 211 -2.74 -8.09 -15.20
N VAL A 212 -3.31 -7.41 -14.20
CA VAL A 212 -4.25 -6.29 -14.37
C VAL A 212 -3.69 -5.04 -13.73
N LEU A 213 -3.78 -3.90 -14.41
CA LEU A 213 -3.41 -2.59 -13.90
C LEU A 213 -4.64 -1.67 -13.79
N VAL A 214 -4.79 -1.02 -12.65
CA VAL A 214 -5.68 0.13 -12.45
C VAL A 214 -4.85 1.30 -11.97
N ASN A 215 -4.67 2.32 -12.80
CA ASN A 215 -3.84 3.48 -12.43
C ASN A 215 -4.33 4.77 -13.12
N ALA A 216 -4.14 5.92 -12.48
CA ALA A 216 -4.53 7.20 -13.05
C ALA A 216 -3.72 7.56 -14.32
N GLU A 217 -2.46 7.12 -14.36
CA GLU A 217 -1.53 7.35 -15.48
C GLU A 217 -0.83 6.04 -15.86
N ALA A 218 -0.32 5.96 -17.07
CA ALA A 218 0.45 4.82 -17.54
C ALA A 218 1.80 4.75 -16.79
N PRO A 219 2.11 3.67 -16.06
CA PRO A 219 3.38 3.50 -15.39
C PRO A 219 4.48 3.12 -16.40
N ILE A 220 5.74 3.22 -15.94
CA ILE A 220 6.90 2.90 -16.79
C ILE A 220 6.93 1.43 -17.26
N ASN A 221 6.34 0.53 -16.48
CA ASN A 221 6.30 -0.92 -16.73
C ASN A 221 4.97 -1.41 -17.32
N ILE A 222 4.22 -0.56 -18.03
CA ILE A 222 2.89 -0.87 -18.58
C ILE A 222 2.87 -2.15 -19.42
N ASP A 223 3.96 -2.48 -20.12
CA ASP A 223 4.08 -3.68 -20.95
C ASP A 223 4.10 -4.99 -20.14
N SER A 224 4.21 -4.90 -18.81
CA SER A 224 4.14 -6.05 -17.92
C SER A 224 2.70 -6.50 -17.62
N PHE A 225 1.70 -5.76 -18.11
CA PHE A 225 0.28 -6.02 -17.83
C PHE A 225 -0.43 -6.55 -19.08
N ASP A 226 -1.30 -7.56 -18.85
CA ASP A 226 -2.16 -8.13 -19.89
C ASP A 226 -3.42 -7.27 -20.08
N GLU A 227 -3.89 -6.63 -19.00
CA GLU A 227 -5.05 -5.75 -18.98
C GLU A 227 -4.72 -4.42 -18.29
N VAL A 228 -5.15 -3.30 -18.87
CA VAL A 228 -4.83 -1.96 -18.38
C VAL A 228 -6.07 -1.07 -18.36
N HIS A 229 -6.38 -0.53 -17.18
CA HIS A 229 -7.44 0.45 -16.95
C HIS A 229 -6.86 1.77 -16.46
N ILE A 230 -6.93 2.80 -17.31
CA ILE A 230 -6.45 4.13 -16.96
C ILE A 230 -7.60 4.96 -16.40
N GLY A 231 -7.46 5.35 -15.14
CA GLY A 231 -8.41 6.15 -14.39
C GLY A 231 -8.11 6.15 -12.90
N LYS A 232 -8.83 7.00 -12.16
CA LYS A 232 -8.74 7.05 -10.70
C LYS A 232 -9.25 5.75 -10.09
N ALA A 233 -8.56 5.25 -9.08
CA ALA A 233 -8.86 3.94 -8.49
C ALA A 233 -10.29 3.85 -7.92
N GLY A 234 -10.75 4.89 -7.21
CA GLY A 234 -12.10 4.94 -6.63
C GLY A 234 -13.23 5.06 -7.66
N VAL A 235 -12.89 5.39 -8.92
CA VAL A 235 -13.86 5.43 -10.03
C VAL A 235 -13.87 4.11 -10.81
N VAL A 236 -12.68 3.57 -11.07
CA VAL A 236 -12.53 2.40 -11.96
C VAL A 236 -12.79 1.08 -11.24
N LEU A 237 -12.26 0.92 -10.01
CA LEU A 237 -12.35 -0.35 -9.28
C LEU A 237 -13.78 -0.80 -8.95
N PRO A 238 -14.71 0.07 -8.52
CA PRO A 238 -16.07 -0.38 -8.23
C PRO A 238 -16.73 -1.08 -9.42
N ASP A 239 -16.63 -0.50 -10.62
CA ASP A 239 -17.21 -1.06 -11.83
C ASP A 239 -16.51 -2.35 -12.26
N LEU A 240 -15.18 -2.40 -12.13
CA LEU A 240 -14.40 -3.61 -12.43
C LEU A 240 -14.74 -4.75 -11.47
N VAL A 241 -14.79 -4.50 -10.17
CA VAL A 241 -15.15 -5.51 -9.17
C VAL A 241 -16.56 -6.02 -9.41
N GLU A 242 -17.53 -5.14 -9.74
CA GLU A 242 -18.88 -5.55 -10.11
C GLU A 242 -18.86 -6.48 -11.34
N ALA A 243 -18.08 -6.11 -12.38
CA ALA A 243 -17.96 -6.93 -13.58
C ALA A 243 -17.31 -8.30 -13.26
N TRP A 244 -16.25 -8.34 -12.45
CA TRP A 244 -15.57 -9.58 -12.06
C TRP A 244 -16.45 -10.50 -11.20
N LEU A 245 -17.40 -9.95 -10.42
CA LEU A 245 -18.29 -10.71 -9.56
C LEU A 245 -19.59 -11.11 -10.26
N SER A 246 -20.03 -10.35 -11.27
CA SER A 246 -21.32 -10.57 -11.96
C SER A 246 -21.29 -11.61 -13.09
N GLU A 247 -20.12 -12.05 -13.56
CA GLU A 247 -19.98 -13.04 -14.64
C GLU A 247 -20.25 -14.47 -14.15
N SER A 248 -21.44 -14.69 -13.59
CA SER A 248 -21.91 -15.99 -13.09
C SER A 248 -23.39 -16.21 -13.38
N CYS A 249 -23.72 -16.35 -14.63
CA CYS A 249 -24.98 -17.00 -15.09
C CYS A 249 -24.70 -17.80 -16.35
#